data_8bd0bc8315878fb048e6e6f1682e4f38
#
_entry.id   8bd0bc8315878fb048e6e6f1682e4f38
#
_cell.length_a   1.000
_cell.length_b   1.000
_cell.length_c   1.000
_cell.angle_alpha   90.00
_cell.angle_beta   90.00
_cell.angle_gamma   90.00
#
_symmetry.space_group_name_H-M   'P 1'
#
loop_
_entity.id
_entity.type
_entity.pdbx_description
1 polymer ?
#
loop_
_entity_poly.entity_id
_entity_poly.type
_entity_poly.pdbx_seq_one_letter_code
_entity_poly.pdbx_strand_id
1 'polypeptide(L)'
;MSFTIHGIGVSGGIAIGHAQLMTHAGLEVPRYAVPRHQAPEESARFDAAVNQVRAEFEELHAAVPRTAPAEFAAFINLHLMILNDSTLSVAPRRIIETEGCNAEWALKVQTDALLAQFDEIEDGYLRERKVDVIQVAERVMKALFGHPGHVPPPRLEAGQNLILVAHDLSPADVVQFKRHQYVSFITDLGGTTSHTAVVARSLAIPSIVALHRARQLIRENEIIIIDGSQGVVIVDPDEQVLAEYQLRQHQFDLGRQKLRGLKDRRAVTLDGVPVELQANIELPADVAKAKDNGATGIGLFRSEFLFLNRTDLPDEDEQFEAYRKVAEDMEDMPVTIRTYDLGAEKENDSARVTTNPAMGLRAIRLCLTEPQRFVTQLRALLRA
;
A
#
# COMPACT_ATOMS: atom_id res chain seq x y z
N MET A 1 -6.93 -22.39 -23.97
CA MET A 1 -8.36 -21.96 -24.10
C MET A 1 -8.46 -20.56 -23.50
N SER A 2 -8.75 -19.58 -24.33
CA SER A 2 -8.87 -18.19 -23.84
C SER A 2 -10.09 -18.03 -22.96
N PHE A 3 -9.95 -17.36 -21.82
CA PHE A 3 -11.05 -17.02 -20.93
C PHE A 3 -10.78 -15.69 -20.20
N THR A 4 -11.83 -15.11 -19.63
CA THR A 4 -11.78 -13.80 -19.01
C THR A 4 -12.16 -13.89 -17.53
N ILE A 5 -11.42 -13.19 -16.70
CA ILE A 5 -11.71 -13.04 -15.26
C ILE A 5 -11.97 -11.54 -15.00
N HIS A 6 -12.92 -11.24 -14.14
CA HIS A 6 -13.30 -9.89 -13.77
C HIS A 6 -12.97 -9.60 -12.32
N GLY A 7 -12.41 -8.44 -12.06
CA GLY A 7 -12.11 -7.92 -10.74
C GLY A 7 -12.30 -6.40 -10.67
N ILE A 8 -11.74 -5.80 -9.65
CA ILE A 8 -11.81 -4.37 -9.44
C ILE A 8 -10.52 -3.73 -9.97
N GLY A 9 -10.61 -2.90 -11.03
CA GLY A 9 -9.49 -2.11 -11.52
C GLY A 9 -9.12 -1.03 -10.51
N VAL A 10 -7.88 -1.02 -10.05
CA VAL A 10 -7.40 -0.05 -9.05
C VAL A 10 -6.39 0.94 -9.62
N SER A 11 -5.74 0.59 -10.71
CA SER A 11 -4.85 1.47 -11.47
C SER A 11 -5.02 1.20 -12.95
N GLY A 12 -5.35 2.25 -13.72
CA GLY A 12 -5.66 2.16 -15.15
C GLY A 12 -4.46 1.87 -16.03
N GLY A 13 -4.74 1.40 -17.23
CA GLY A 13 -3.76 1.03 -18.26
C GLY A 13 -3.87 -0.41 -18.68
N ILE A 14 -3.09 -0.78 -19.71
CA ILE A 14 -3.05 -2.12 -20.26
C ILE A 14 -1.64 -2.67 -20.08
N ALA A 15 -1.55 -3.89 -19.53
CA ALA A 15 -0.31 -4.64 -19.45
C ALA A 15 -0.47 -6.01 -20.12
N ILE A 16 0.52 -6.41 -20.90
CA ILE A 16 0.60 -7.70 -21.57
C ILE A 16 1.91 -8.35 -21.15
N GLY A 17 1.86 -9.57 -20.65
CA GLY A 17 3.05 -10.25 -20.17
C GLY A 17 2.80 -11.68 -19.72
N HIS A 18 3.81 -12.28 -19.14
CA HIS A 18 3.77 -13.63 -18.62
C HIS A 18 3.41 -13.62 -17.14
N ALA A 19 2.50 -14.50 -16.75
CA ALA A 19 2.11 -14.67 -15.37
C ALA A 19 3.23 -15.29 -14.55
N GLN A 20 3.58 -14.66 -13.44
CA GLN A 20 4.39 -15.27 -12.40
C GLN A 20 3.54 -15.43 -11.15
N LEU A 21 3.30 -16.67 -10.76
CA LEU A 21 2.50 -16.97 -9.59
C LEU A 21 3.33 -16.72 -8.33
N MET A 22 2.85 -15.81 -7.50
CA MET A 22 3.35 -15.73 -6.15
C MET A 22 2.76 -16.87 -5.35
N THR A 23 3.57 -17.89 -5.15
CA THR A 23 3.19 -19.00 -4.29
C THR A 23 3.13 -18.48 -2.87
N HIS A 24 1.96 -18.03 -2.43
CA HIS A 24 1.63 -18.25 -1.03
C HIS A 24 1.48 -19.76 -0.97
N ALA A 25 2.49 -20.42 -0.47
CA ALA A 25 2.23 -21.70 0.08
C ALA A 25 1.06 -21.47 1.06
N GLY A 26 -0.14 -21.90 0.72
CA GLY A 26 -1.03 -22.50 1.70
C GLY A 26 -0.19 -23.63 2.24
N LEU A 27 0.71 -23.27 3.16
CA LEU A 27 1.68 -24.16 3.74
C LEU A 27 0.83 -25.15 4.49
N GLU A 28 0.64 -26.33 3.92
CA GLU A 28 0.49 -27.48 4.78
C GLU A 28 1.73 -27.45 5.66
N VAL A 29 1.60 -26.79 6.80
CA VAL A 29 2.69 -26.67 7.75
C VAL A 29 2.89 -28.05 8.31
N PRO A 30 3.95 -28.78 7.92
CA PRO A 30 4.15 -30.13 8.38
C PRO A 30 4.37 -30.08 9.89
N ARG A 31 3.68 -30.94 10.63
CA ARG A 31 3.95 -31.16 12.04
C ARG A 31 4.89 -32.34 12.18
N TYR A 32 6.07 -32.12 12.73
CA TYR A 32 6.96 -33.20 13.14
C TYR A 32 7.44 -32.97 14.57
N ALA A 33 7.73 -34.12 15.24
CA ALA A 33 8.20 -34.09 16.62
C ALA A 33 9.69 -33.69 16.65
N VAL A 34 10.02 -32.75 17.52
CA VAL A 34 11.38 -32.31 17.80
C VAL A 34 11.80 -32.95 19.17
N PRO A 35 12.85 -33.77 19.21
CA PRO A 35 13.34 -34.31 20.46
C PRO A 35 13.74 -33.19 21.42
N ARG A 36 13.51 -33.41 22.74
CA ARG A 36 13.77 -32.37 23.76
C ARG A 36 15.18 -31.78 23.73
N HIS A 37 16.18 -32.61 23.37
CA HIS A 37 17.58 -32.15 23.30
C HIS A 37 17.83 -31.22 22.07
N GLN A 38 16.97 -31.24 21.06
CA GLN A 38 17.04 -30.38 19.88
C GLN A 38 16.10 -29.15 19.97
N ALA A 39 15.22 -29.07 20.97
CA ALA A 39 14.31 -27.93 21.14
C ALA A 39 15.05 -26.58 21.25
N PRO A 40 16.24 -26.47 21.87
CA PRO A 40 17.00 -25.20 21.86
C PRO A 40 17.49 -24.81 20.46
N GLU A 41 17.90 -25.78 19.62
CA GLU A 41 18.31 -25.49 18.23
C GLU A 41 17.13 -25.03 17.39
N GLU A 42 15.97 -25.66 17.57
CA GLU A 42 14.73 -25.32 16.89
C GLU A 42 14.22 -23.91 17.31
N SER A 43 14.31 -23.60 18.61
CA SER A 43 14.02 -22.25 19.11
C SER A 43 14.99 -21.21 18.54
N ALA A 44 16.27 -21.53 18.42
CA ALA A 44 17.27 -20.65 17.80
C ALA A 44 16.99 -20.44 16.28
N ARG A 45 16.51 -21.49 15.59
CA ARG A 45 16.09 -21.39 14.17
C ARG A 45 14.89 -20.45 14.01
N PHE A 46 13.92 -20.54 14.93
CA PHE A 46 12.79 -19.60 14.97
C PHE A 46 13.27 -18.16 15.18
N ASP A 47 14.16 -17.94 16.16
CA ASP A 47 14.71 -16.60 16.43
C ASP A 47 15.48 -16.04 15.25
N ALA A 48 16.26 -16.87 14.57
CA ALA A 48 16.98 -16.45 13.37
C ALA A 48 16.00 -15.97 12.27
N ALA A 49 14.88 -16.70 12.08
CA ALA A 49 13.85 -16.30 11.11
C ALA A 49 13.16 -14.98 11.50
N VAL A 50 12.81 -14.79 12.78
CA VAL A 50 12.24 -13.54 13.29
C VAL A 50 13.22 -12.37 13.10
N ASN A 51 14.49 -12.58 13.42
CA ASN A 51 15.53 -11.54 13.27
C ASN A 51 15.80 -11.21 11.80
N GLN A 52 15.76 -12.19 10.91
CA GLN A 52 15.87 -11.98 9.48
C GLN A 52 14.74 -11.07 8.98
N VAL A 53 13.49 -11.40 9.32
CA VAL A 53 12.32 -10.60 8.92
C VAL A 53 12.36 -9.19 9.51
N ARG A 54 12.85 -9.06 10.75
CA ARG A 54 13.06 -7.74 11.37
C ARG A 54 14.05 -6.90 10.57
N ALA A 55 15.20 -7.45 10.22
CA ALA A 55 16.21 -6.77 9.43
C ALA A 55 15.66 -6.36 8.04
N GLU A 56 14.85 -7.23 7.40
CA GLU A 56 14.18 -6.92 6.14
C GLU A 56 13.23 -5.71 6.26
N PHE A 57 12.42 -5.65 7.33
CA PHE A 57 11.52 -4.52 7.56
C PHE A 57 12.27 -3.23 7.92
N GLU A 58 13.35 -3.31 8.68
CA GLU A 58 14.21 -2.17 9.01
C GLU A 58 14.89 -1.62 7.75
N GLU A 59 15.38 -2.49 6.87
CA GLU A 59 15.95 -2.10 5.58
C GLU A 59 14.89 -1.46 4.68
N LEU A 60 13.69 -2.03 4.62
CA LEU A 60 12.56 -1.45 3.89
C LEU A 60 12.19 -0.08 4.45
N HIS A 61 12.14 0.07 5.77
CA HIS A 61 11.87 1.35 6.41
C HIS A 61 12.92 2.40 6.06
N ALA A 62 14.19 2.02 6.08
CA ALA A 62 15.29 2.91 5.69
C ALA A 62 15.29 3.26 4.19
N ALA A 63 14.81 2.34 3.35
CA ALA A 63 14.72 2.52 1.90
C ALA A 63 13.48 3.30 1.46
N VAL A 64 12.51 3.56 2.35
CA VAL A 64 11.33 4.37 2.04
C VAL A 64 11.78 5.78 1.68
N PRO A 65 11.53 6.27 0.45
CA PRO A 65 11.84 7.64 0.09
C PRO A 65 11.08 8.60 1.01
N ARG A 66 11.70 9.70 1.41
CA ARG A 66 11.01 10.78 2.16
C ARG A 66 9.79 11.34 1.42
N THR A 67 9.68 11.05 0.13
CA THR A 67 8.57 11.41 -0.76
C THR A 67 7.47 10.33 -0.83
N ALA A 68 7.62 9.20 -0.13
CA ALA A 68 6.59 8.18 -0.07
C ALA A 68 5.44 8.62 0.84
N PRO A 69 4.19 8.20 0.56
CA PRO A 69 3.06 8.46 1.46
C PRO A 69 3.37 8.05 2.90
N ALA A 70 3.00 8.88 3.88
CA ALA A 70 3.27 8.63 5.30
C ALA A 70 2.67 7.30 5.78
N GLU A 71 1.57 6.87 5.19
CA GLU A 71 0.92 5.58 5.44
C GLU A 71 1.87 4.40 5.19
N PHE A 72 2.82 4.58 4.28
CA PHE A 72 3.78 3.54 3.94
C PHE A 72 4.78 3.27 5.08
N ALA A 73 5.34 4.34 5.65
CA ALA A 73 6.21 4.23 6.81
C ALA A 73 5.43 3.72 8.04
N ALA A 74 4.19 4.22 8.24
CA ALA A 74 3.31 3.79 9.32
C ALA A 74 2.98 2.29 9.23
N PHE A 75 2.75 1.77 8.02
CA PHE A 75 2.51 0.35 7.79
C PHE A 75 3.73 -0.52 8.15
N ILE A 76 4.93 -0.13 7.72
CA ILE A 76 6.16 -0.86 8.06
C ILE A 76 6.40 -0.82 9.58
N ASN A 77 6.17 0.32 10.22
CA ASN A 77 6.26 0.47 11.67
C ASN A 77 5.26 -0.43 12.40
N LEU A 78 4.02 -0.54 11.91
CA LEU A 78 3.02 -1.45 12.47
C LEU A 78 3.48 -2.91 12.37
N HIS A 79 4.04 -3.34 11.23
CA HIS A 79 4.56 -4.69 11.07
C HIS A 79 5.76 -4.96 11.96
N LEU A 80 6.66 -3.99 12.14
CA LEU A 80 7.75 -4.08 13.11
C LEU A 80 7.21 -4.18 14.55
N MET A 81 6.17 -3.44 14.90
CA MET A 81 5.54 -3.51 16.21
C MET A 81 4.91 -4.88 16.46
N ILE A 82 4.17 -5.43 15.49
CA ILE A 82 3.59 -6.78 15.56
C ILE A 82 4.69 -7.84 15.69
N LEU A 83 5.76 -7.74 14.91
CA LEU A 83 6.89 -8.67 14.95
C LEU A 83 7.65 -8.61 16.29
N ASN A 84 7.69 -7.44 16.94
CA ASN A 84 8.34 -7.26 18.24
C ASN A 84 7.44 -7.61 19.42
N ASP A 85 6.14 -7.85 19.20
CA ASP A 85 5.23 -8.28 20.24
C ASP A 85 5.60 -9.70 20.74
N SER A 86 5.59 -9.87 22.05
CA SER A 86 5.95 -11.14 22.70
C SER A 86 5.01 -12.29 22.35
N THR A 87 3.79 -12.00 21.95
CA THR A 87 2.81 -13.01 21.53
C THR A 87 3.18 -13.68 20.22
N LEU A 88 3.89 -12.98 19.33
CA LEU A 88 4.35 -13.54 18.05
C LEU A 88 5.85 -13.91 18.08
N SER A 89 6.69 -13.17 18.81
CA SER A 89 8.14 -13.37 18.82
C SER A 89 8.64 -14.32 19.92
N VAL A 90 7.90 -14.49 21.02
CA VAL A 90 8.34 -15.33 22.16
C VAL A 90 7.43 -16.52 22.40
N ALA A 91 6.11 -16.38 22.24
CA ALA A 91 5.18 -17.46 22.56
C ALA A 91 5.42 -18.74 21.73
N PRO A 92 5.77 -18.72 20.43
CA PRO A 92 6.08 -19.91 19.66
C PRO A 92 7.24 -20.75 20.25
N ARG A 93 8.24 -20.12 20.86
CA ARG A 93 9.33 -20.84 21.53
C ARG A 93 8.83 -21.72 22.67
N ARG A 94 7.89 -21.19 23.46
CA ARG A 94 7.30 -22.00 24.57
C ARG A 94 6.56 -23.20 24.01
N ILE A 95 5.89 -23.06 22.86
CA ILE A 95 5.22 -24.18 22.20
C ILE A 95 6.24 -25.22 21.73
N ILE A 96 7.36 -24.77 21.09
CA ILE A 96 8.46 -25.69 20.71
C ILE A 96 8.97 -26.47 21.91
N GLU A 97 9.26 -25.77 23.02
CA GLU A 97 9.84 -26.40 24.24
C GLU A 97 8.85 -27.29 24.95
N THR A 98 7.56 -26.94 25.02
CA THR A 98 6.54 -27.69 25.79
C THR A 98 5.92 -28.80 24.98
N GLU A 99 5.64 -28.62 23.72
CA GLU A 99 4.98 -29.58 22.84
C GLU A 99 5.97 -30.42 22.02
N GLY A 100 7.24 -30.04 21.95
CA GLY A 100 8.25 -30.75 21.17
C GLY A 100 7.92 -30.81 19.68
N CYS A 101 7.51 -29.68 19.11
CA CYS A 101 7.15 -29.54 17.69
C CYS A 101 8.09 -28.58 16.96
N ASN A 102 8.09 -28.62 15.63
CA ASN A 102 8.87 -27.74 14.79
C ASN A 102 8.38 -26.29 14.85
N ALA A 103 9.26 -25.36 14.53
CA ALA A 103 9.04 -23.92 14.61
C ALA A 103 7.87 -23.46 13.75
N GLU A 104 7.71 -24.01 12.54
CA GLU A 104 6.61 -23.68 11.65
C GLU A 104 5.26 -24.04 12.26
N TRP A 105 5.18 -25.22 12.88
CA TRP A 105 3.95 -25.65 13.56
C TRP A 105 3.65 -24.78 14.77
N ALA A 106 4.65 -24.48 15.58
CA ALA A 106 4.52 -23.61 16.75
C ALA A 106 4.03 -22.20 16.36
N LEU A 107 4.60 -21.62 15.30
CA LEU A 107 4.17 -20.32 14.76
C LEU A 107 2.72 -20.39 14.26
N LYS A 108 2.36 -21.47 13.54
CA LYS A 108 0.98 -21.65 13.06
C LYS A 108 -0.02 -21.72 14.22
N VAL A 109 0.23 -22.54 15.22
CA VAL A 109 -0.65 -22.69 16.40
C VAL A 109 -0.84 -21.34 17.10
N GLN A 110 0.24 -20.60 17.31
CA GLN A 110 0.18 -19.29 17.94
C GLN A 110 -0.57 -18.25 17.09
N THR A 111 -0.34 -18.27 15.78
CA THR A 111 -1.04 -17.38 14.86
C THR A 111 -2.54 -17.68 14.85
N ASP A 112 -2.94 -18.95 14.73
CA ASP A 112 -4.34 -19.36 14.76
C ASP A 112 -5.03 -18.91 16.08
N ALA A 113 -4.34 -19.03 17.21
CA ALA A 113 -4.84 -18.58 18.52
C ALA A 113 -5.03 -17.05 18.57
N LEU A 114 -4.09 -16.27 18.02
CA LEU A 114 -4.21 -14.81 17.91
C LEU A 114 -5.38 -14.42 17.01
N LEU A 115 -5.51 -15.07 15.85
CA LEU A 115 -6.58 -14.76 14.89
C LEU A 115 -7.96 -15.03 15.49
N ALA A 116 -8.10 -16.10 16.30
CA ALA A 116 -9.34 -16.38 17.01
C ALA A 116 -9.72 -15.23 17.99
N GLN A 117 -8.72 -14.63 18.68
CA GLN A 117 -8.95 -13.49 19.56
C GLN A 117 -9.41 -12.26 18.78
N PHE A 118 -8.83 -12.02 17.60
CA PHE A 118 -9.29 -10.91 16.73
C PHE A 118 -10.72 -11.11 16.23
N ASP A 119 -11.15 -12.35 16.00
CA ASP A 119 -12.54 -12.64 15.57
C ASP A 119 -13.58 -12.34 16.66
N GLU A 120 -13.17 -12.35 17.96
CA GLU A 120 -14.02 -12.00 19.11
C GLU A 120 -14.15 -10.48 19.32
N ILE A 121 -13.32 -9.65 18.65
CA ILE A 121 -13.34 -8.20 18.80
C ILE A 121 -14.58 -7.62 18.08
N GLU A 122 -15.41 -6.86 18.82
CA GLU A 122 -16.60 -6.21 18.25
C GLU A 122 -16.26 -5.04 17.34
N ASP A 123 -15.14 -4.34 17.59
CA ASP A 123 -14.67 -3.21 16.79
C ASP A 123 -14.19 -3.68 15.39
N GLY A 124 -14.89 -3.22 14.35
CA GLY A 124 -14.63 -3.57 12.96
C GLY A 124 -13.23 -3.16 12.50
N TYR A 125 -12.73 -2.00 12.96
CA TYR A 125 -11.40 -1.49 12.61
C TYR A 125 -10.27 -2.37 13.21
N LEU A 126 -10.39 -2.72 14.48
CA LEU A 126 -9.42 -3.60 15.14
C LEU A 126 -9.46 -5.01 14.53
N ARG A 127 -10.66 -5.50 14.17
CA ARG A 127 -10.81 -6.80 13.50
C ARG A 127 -10.12 -6.84 12.14
N GLU A 128 -10.11 -5.75 11.38
CA GLU A 128 -9.39 -5.66 10.11
C GLU A 128 -7.86 -5.79 10.27
N ARG A 129 -7.31 -5.45 11.44
CA ARG A 129 -5.89 -5.62 11.77
C ARG A 129 -5.42 -7.08 11.85
N LYS A 130 -6.36 -8.00 11.89
CA LYS A 130 -6.09 -9.44 11.71
C LYS A 130 -5.24 -9.72 10.46
N VAL A 131 -5.46 -8.98 9.38
CA VAL A 131 -4.71 -9.14 8.12
C VAL A 131 -3.23 -8.81 8.30
N ASP A 132 -2.91 -7.77 9.07
CA ASP A 132 -1.52 -7.39 9.33
C ASP A 132 -0.76 -8.48 10.11
N VAL A 133 -1.42 -9.11 11.10
CA VAL A 133 -0.86 -10.24 11.85
C VAL A 133 -0.59 -11.44 10.94
N ILE A 134 -1.52 -11.75 10.05
CA ILE A 134 -1.36 -12.84 9.06
C ILE A 134 -0.14 -12.55 8.18
N GLN A 135 0.00 -11.34 7.65
CA GLN A 135 1.10 -10.97 6.76
C GLN A 135 2.47 -11.08 7.44
N VAL A 136 2.58 -10.64 8.71
CA VAL A 136 3.82 -10.77 9.48
C VAL A 136 4.15 -12.24 9.77
N ALA A 137 3.16 -13.02 10.20
CA ALA A 137 3.34 -14.45 10.48
C ALA A 137 3.75 -15.24 9.23
N GLU A 138 3.13 -14.97 8.07
CA GLU A 138 3.49 -15.57 6.78
C GLU A 138 4.94 -15.24 6.39
N ARG A 139 5.40 -14.03 6.68
CA ARG A 139 6.77 -13.63 6.37
C ARG A 139 7.80 -14.38 7.21
N VAL A 140 7.53 -14.56 8.50
CA VAL A 140 8.35 -15.39 9.38
C VAL A 140 8.29 -16.85 8.93
N MET A 141 7.13 -17.35 8.53
CA MET A 141 6.96 -18.69 8.01
C MET A 141 7.83 -18.94 6.76
N LYS A 142 7.83 -17.99 5.82
CA LYS A 142 8.68 -18.04 4.61
C LYS A 142 10.17 -18.09 4.97
N ALA A 143 10.60 -17.29 5.92
CA ALA A 143 11.98 -17.31 6.42
C ALA A 143 12.35 -18.67 7.03
N LEU A 144 11.45 -19.30 7.82
CA LEU A 144 11.63 -20.64 8.38
C LEU A 144 11.79 -21.71 7.28
N PHE A 145 11.07 -21.59 6.17
CA PHE A 145 11.23 -22.51 5.03
C PHE A 145 12.47 -22.23 4.16
N GLY A 146 13.29 -21.26 4.54
CA GLY A 146 14.48 -20.88 3.78
C GLY A 146 14.15 -20.14 2.47
N HIS A 147 12.92 -19.66 2.32
CA HIS A 147 12.53 -18.82 1.20
C HIS A 147 12.70 -17.35 1.59
N PRO A 148 13.50 -16.56 0.88
CA PRO A 148 13.56 -15.14 1.13
C PRO A 148 12.15 -14.56 0.97
N GLY A 149 11.74 -13.70 1.89
CA GLY A 149 10.41 -13.07 1.93
C GLY A 149 10.14 -12.10 0.78
N HIS A 150 10.91 -12.18 -0.28
CA HIS A 150 10.84 -11.31 -1.45
C HIS A 150 9.91 -11.89 -2.52
N VAL A 151 9.29 -10.98 -3.25
CA VAL A 151 8.75 -11.27 -4.57
C VAL A 151 9.80 -12.11 -5.31
N PRO A 152 9.45 -13.30 -5.82
CA PRO A 152 10.44 -14.18 -6.43
C PRO A 152 11.17 -13.42 -7.54
N PRO A 153 12.50 -13.57 -7.67
CA PRO A 153 13.22 -12.96 -8.77
C PRO A 153 12.63 -13.46 -10.11
N PRO A 154 12.55 -12.59 -11.12
CA PRO A 154 12.00 -12.98 -12.41
C PRO A 154 12.76 -14.19 -12.98
N ARG A 155 12.03 -15.25 -13.32
CA ARG A 155 12.60 -16.49 -13.85
C ARG A 155 12.70 -16.51 -15.38
N LEU A 156 12.47 -15.37 -16.04
CA LEU A 156 12.38 -15.28 -17.49
C LEU A 156 13.60 -14.63 -18.13
N GLU A 157 13.77 -14.88 -19.41
CA GLU A 157 14.83 -14.31 -20.22
C GLU A 157 14.75 -12.78 -20.26
N ALA A 158 15.89 -12.12 -20.41
CA ALA A 158 15.97 -10.68 -20.43
C ALA A 158 15.07 -10.08 -21.54
N GLY A 159 14.11 -9.22 -21.14
CA GLY A 159 13.22 -8.51 -22.06
C GLY A 159 11.76 -8.94 -22.04
N GLN A 160 11.37 -9.93 -21.26
CA GLN A 160 9.96 -10.32 -21.11
C GLN A 160 9.27 -9.53 -19.99
N ASN A 161 8.06 -9.05 -20.28
CA ASN A 161 7.21 -8.39 -19.28
C ASN A 161 6.63 -9.44 -18.33
N LEU A 162 6.75 -9.19 -17.03
CA LEU A 162 6.21 -10.06 -15.98
C LEU A 162 4.99 -9.42 -15.32
N ILE A 163 3.99 -10.25 -15.08
CA ILE A 163 2.77 -9.87 -14.35
C ILE A 163 2.68 -10.77 -13.12
N LEU A 164 2.69 -10.17 -11.93
CA LEU A 164 2.61 -10.92 -10.69
C LEU A 164 1.16 -11.29 -10.39
N VAL A 165 0.92 -12.55 -10.11
CA VAL A 165 -0.39 -13.10 -9.70
C VAL A 165 -0.27 -13.57 -8.25
N ALA A 166 -0.93 -12.88 -7.33
CA ALA A 166 -0.84 -13.15 -5.92
C ALA A 166 -2.20 -13.37 -5.25
N HIS A 167 -2.23 -13.95 -4.06
CA HIS A 167 -3.45 -13.98 -3.25
C HIS A 167 -3.76 -12.61 -2.69
N ASP A 168 -2.77 -12.02 -2.06
CA ASP A 168 -2.73 -10.66 -1.57
C ASP A 168 -1.29 -10.15 -1.67
N LEU A 169 -1.11 -8.84 -1.62
CA LEU A 169 0.19 -8.20 -1.68
C LEU A 169 0.30 -7.16 -0.57
N SER A 170 1.40 -7.22 0.16
CA SER A 170 1.72 -6.13 1.07
C SER A 170 2.26 -4.92 0.29
N PRO A 171 2.13 -3.71 0.82
CA PRO A 171 2.74 -2.51 0.23
C PRO A 171 4.26 -2.66 0.04
N ALA A 172 4.92 -3.39 0.93
CA ALA A 172 6.34 -3.68 0.83
C ALA A 172 6.69 -4.53 -0.40
N ASP A 173 5.82 -5.47 -0.79
CA ASP A 173 6.00 -6.27 -1.99
C ASP A 173 5.87 -5.40 -3.25
N VAL A 174 4.91 -4.48 -3.27
CA VAL A 174 4.67 -3.58 -4.42
C VAL A 174 5.82 -2.61 -4.66
N VAL A 175 6.50 -2.13 -3.61
CA VAL A 175 7.69 -1.27 -3.77
C VAL A 175 8.84 -1.99 -4.45
N GLN A 176 8.95 -3.30 -4.24
CA GLN A 176 9.99 -4.11 -4.89
C GLN A 176 9.78 -4.31 -6.39
N PHE A 177 8.57 -4.05 -6.91
CA PHE A 177 8.29 -4.17 -8.36
C PHE A 177 9.21 -3.33 -9.23
N LYS A 178 9.61 -2.14 -8.79
CA LYS A 178 10.60 -1.32 -9.52
C LYS A 178 11.96 -2.01 -9.65
N ARG A 179 12.29 -2.91 -8.71
CA ARG A 179 13.55 -3.66 -8.73
C ARG A 179 13.48 -4.90 -9.62
N HIS A 180 12.27 -5.45 -9.86
CA HIS A 180 12.07 -6.77 -10.47
C HIS A 180 11.39 -6.76 -11.85
N GLN A 181 11.25 -5.60 -12.50
CA GLN A 181 10.70 -5.48 -13.86
C GLN A 181 9.24 -5.97 -14.02
N TYR A 182 8.45 -6.02 -12.95
CA TYR A 182 7.03 -6.28 -13.07
C TYR A 182 6.30 -5.08 -13.68
N VAL A 183 5.54 -5.35 -14.75
CA VAL A 183 4.77 -4.32 -15.47
C VAL A 183 3.33 -4.20 -14.93
N SER A 184 2.87 -5.19 -14.17
CA SER A 184 1.52 -5.26 -13.61
C SER A 184 1.46 -6.27 -12.47
N PHE A 185 0.40 -6.20 -11.66
CA PHE A 185 0.03 -7.24 -10.73
C PHE A 185 -1.47 -7.41 -10.60
N ILE A 186 -1.88 -8.60 -10.20
CA ILE A 186 -3.28 -8.92 -9.89
C ILE A 186 -3.37 -9.72 -8.60
N THR A 187 -4.47 -9.51 -7.85
CA THR A 187 -4.69 -10.22 -6.58
C THR A 187 -6.08 -10.83 -6.46
N ASP A 188 -6.15 -11.97 -5.75
CA ASP A 188 -7.41 -12.63 -5.42
C ASP A 188 -8.23 -11.81 -4.41
N LEU A 189 -7.56 -11.19 -3.45
CA LEU A 189 -8.16 -10.33 -2.42
C LEU A 189 -7.91 -8.84 -2.71
N GLY A 190 -8.45 -8.00 -1.84
CA GLY A 190 -8.27 -6.55 -1.87
C GLY A 190 -9.52 -5.80 -2.31
N GLY A 191 -9.46 -4.47 -2.18
CA GLY A 191 -10.53 -3.54 -2.56
C GLY A 191 -9.95 -2.21 -3.02
N THR A 192 -10.80 -1.29 -3.45
CA THR A 192 -10.41 0.04 -3.96
C THR A 192 -9.66 0.90 -2.95
N THR A 193 -9.89 0.66 -1.67
CA THR A 193 -9.28 1.38 -0.54
C THR A 193 -8.14 0.61 0.13
N SER A 194 -7.82 -0.60 -0.34
CA SER A 194 -6.71 -1.38 0.21
C SER A 194 -5.37 -0.65 0.04
N HIS A 195 -4.44 -0.87 0.96
CA HIS A 195 -3.09 -0.28 0.90
C HIS A 195 -2.38 -0.63 -0.42
N THR A 196 -2.55 -1.86 -0.90
CA THR A 196 -2.05 -2.32 -2.20
C THR A 196 -2.61 -1.49 -3.36
N ALA A 197 -3.90 -1.17 -3.33
CA ALA A 197 -4.55 -0.34 -4.34
C ALA A 197 -4.03 1.10 -4.33
N VAL A 198 -3.78 1.67 -3.15
CA VAL A 198 -3.19 3.02 -3.00
C VAL A 198 -1.81 3.06 -3.62
N VAL A 199 -0.96 2.06 -3.30
CA VAL A 199 0.41 1.99 -3.83
C VAL A 199 0.41 1.76 -5.35
N ALA A 200 -0.47 0.91 -5.88
CA ALA A 200 -0.63 0.69 -7.33
C ALA A 200 -0.91 1.98 -8.09
N ARG A 201 -1.84 2.78 -7.58
CA ARG A 201 -2.16 4.12 -8.14
C ARG A 201 -0.98 5.07 -8.08
N SER A 202 -0.27 5.11 -6.96
CA SER A 202 0.93 5.95 -6.79
C SER A 202 2.03 5.60 -7.79
N LEU A 203 2.22 4.30 -8.05
CA LEU A 203 3.22 3.80 -9.00
C LEU A 203 2.74 3.84 -10.46
N ALA A 204 1.46 4.13 -10.70
CA ALA A 204 0.81 4.11 -12.02
C ALA A 204 1.02 2.77 -12.77
N ILE A 205 1.01 1.66 -12.02
CA ILE A 205 1.13 0.29 -12.56
C ILE A 205 -0.29 -0.26 -12.78
N PRO A 206 -0.68 -0.71 -13.99
CA PRO A 206 -1.97 -1.34 -14.24
C PRO A 206 -2.21 -2.49 -13.26
N SER A 207 -3.35 -2.48 -12.56
CA SER A 207 -3.57 -3.46 -11.49
C SER A 207 -5.04 -3.72 -11.25
N ILE A 208 -5.35 -4.98 -10.94
CA ILE A 208 -6.70 -5.47 -10.65
C ILE A 208 -6.66 -6.29 -9.36
N VAL A 209 -7.63 -6.05 -8.50
CA VAL A 209 -7.80 -6.76 -7.21
C VAL A 209 -9.16 -7.45 -7.15
N ALA A 210 -9.40 -8.24 -6.12
CA ALA A 210 -10.65 -8.97 -5.91
C ALA A 210 -11.04 -9.93 -7.05
N LEU A 211 -10.07 -10.64 -7.62
CA LEU A 211 -10.28 -11.65 -8.66
C LEU A 211 -10.75 -13.00 -8.09
N HIS A 212 -10.65 -13.20 -6.78
CA HIS A 212 -11.06 -14.35 -5.98
C HIS A 212 -10.33 -15.66 -6.26
N ARG A 213 -10.09 -16.04 -7.51
CA ARG A 213 -9.50 -17.34 -7.89
C ARG A 213 -8.45 -17.24 -9.01
N ALA A 214 -7.86 -16.07 -9.24
CA ALA A 214 -6.89 -15.88 -10.33
C ALA A 214 -5.74 -16.88 -10.25
N ARG A 215 -5.18 -17.10 -9.04
CA ARG A 215 -4.08 -18.05 -8.83
C ARG A 215 -4.43 -19.52 -9.11
N GLN A 216 -5.71 -19.89 -9.03
CA GLN A 216 -6.17 -21.25 -9.33
C GLN A 216 -6.41 -21.47 -10.81
N LEU A 217 -6.74 -20.38 -11.52
CA LEU A 217 -7.13 -20.40 -12.92
C LEU A 217 -6.00 -20.10 -13.89
N ILE A 218 -5.00 -19.31 -13.44
CA ILE A 218 -3.84 -18.90 -14.23
C ILE A 218 -2.66 -19.81 -13.90
N ARG A 219 -1.92 -20.21 -14.92
CA ARG A 219 -0.72 -21.06 -14.78
C ARG A 219 0.55 -20.21 -14.81
N GLU A 220 1.62 -20.77 -14.22
CA GLU A 220 2.94 -20.16 -14.29
C GLU A 220 3.37 -20.01 -15.76
N ASN A 221 3.91 -18.83 -16.08
CA ASN A 221 4.40 -18.46 -17.42
C ASN A 221 3.34 -18.38 -18.53
N GLU A 222 2.05 -18.38 -18.18
CA GLU A 222 0.96 -18.21 -19.14
C GLU A 222 0.87 -16.74 -19.59
N ILE A 223 0.59 -16.49 -20.87
CA ILE A 223 0.39 -15.12 -21.37
C ILE A 223 -0.94 -14.59 -20.88
N ILE A 224 -0.90 -13.42 -20.25
CA ILE A 224 -2.10 -12.74 -19.74
C ILE A 224 -2.11 -11.27 -20.16
N ILE A 225 -3.32 -10.75 -20.33
CA ILE A 225 -3.59 -9.34 -20.59
C ILE A 225 -4.32 -8.78 -19.39
N ILE A 226 -3.86 -7.64 -18.86
CA ILE A 226 -4.47 -6.89 -17.77
C ILE A 226 -5.00 -5.57 -18.31
N ASP A 227 -6.32 -5.37 -18.26
CA ASP A 227 -6.95 -4.08 -18.48
C ASP A 227 -7.40 -3.49 -17.14
N GLY A 228 -6.51 -2.73 -16.53
CA GLY A 228 -6.76 -2.10 -15.23
C GLY A 228 -7.84 -1.02 -15.28
N SER A 229 -8.15 -0.48 -16.47
CA SER A 229 -9.22 0.51 -16.64
C SER A 229 -10.60 -0.11 -16.63
N GLN A 230 -10.72 -1.35 -17.13
CA GLN A 230 -11.99 -2.11 -17.18
C GLN A 230 -12.11 -3.18 -16.08
N GLY A 231 -11.03 -3.46 -15.35
CA GLY A 231 -11.01 -4.52 -14.34
C GLY A 231 -11.07 -5.93 -14.95
N VAL A 232 -10.44 -6.12 -16.12
CA VAL A 232 -10.51 -7.34 -16.92
C VAL A 232 -9.15 -7.98 -17.03
N VAL A 233 -9.08 -9.29 -16.80
CA VAL A 233 -7.92 -10.15 -17.07
C VAL A 233 -8.30 -11.15 -18.15
N ILE A 234 -7.52 -11.23 -19.23
CA ILE A 234 -7.68 -12.22 -20.28
C ILE A 234 -6.53 -13.21 -20.18
N VAL A 235 -6.83 -14.48 -20.05
CA VAL A 235 -5.86 -15.56 -19.89
C VAL A 235 -5.79 -16.36 -21.18
N ASP A 236 -4.58 -16.69 -21.61
CA ASP A 236 -4.28 -17.43 -22.87
C ASP A 236 -5.00 -16.80 -24.08
N PRO A 237 -4.79 -15.47 -24.36
CA PRO A 237 -5.45 -14.77 -25.45
C PRO A 237 -5.08 -15.41 -26.80
N ASP A 238 -6.05 -15.51 -27.69
CA ASP A 238 -5.74 -15.83 -29.08
C ASP A 238 -5.01 -14.69 -29.81
N GLU A 239 -4.47 -14.97 -30.98
CA GLU A 239 -3.67 -14.00 -31.75
C GLU A 239 -4.44 -12.72 -32.09
N GLN A 240 -5.76 -12.81 -32.32
CA GLN A 240 -6.58 -11.66 -32.68
C GLN A 240 -6.82 -10.76 -31.48
N VAL A 241 -7.15 -11.33 -30.32
CA VAL A 241 -7.32 -10.63 -29.06
C VAL A 241 -6.00 -9.99 -28.62
N LEU A 242 -4.89 -10.72 -28.76
CA LEU A 242 -3.57 -10.20 -28.43
C LEU A 242 -3.20 -8.99 -29.28
N ALA A 243 -3.40 -9.07 -30.61
CA ALA A 243 -3.14 -7.96 -31.52
C ALA A 243 -4.03 -6.74 -31.23
N GLU A 244 -5.30 -6.95 -30.91
CA GLU A 244 -6.22 -5.87 -30.55
C GLU A 244 -5.75 -5.16 -29.27
N TYR A 245 -5.37 -5.90 -28.23
CA TYR A 245 -4.93 -5.30 -26.96
C TYR A 245 -3.54 -4.66 -27.06
N GLN A 246 -2.65 -5.16 -27.92
CA GLN A 246 -1.39 -4.47 -28.26
C GLN A 246 -1.66 -3.10 -28.91
N LEU A 247 -2.63 -3.04 -29.83
CA LEU A 247 -3.04 -1.77 -30.44
C LEU A 247 -3.63 -0.80 -29.41
N ARG A 248 -4.53 -1.29 -28.53
CA ARG A 248 -5.13 -0.49 -27.44
C ARG A 248 -4.05 0.01 -26.47
N GLN A 249 -3.10 -0.82 -26.09
CA GLN A 249 -1.96 -0.44 -25.25
C GLN A 249 -1.16 0.68 -25.89
N HIS A 250 -0.81 0.54 -27.16
CA HIS A 250 -0.10 1.57 -27.90
C HIS A 250 -0.88 2.88 -28.00
N GLN A 251 -2.20 2.83 -28.25
CA GLN A 251 -3.06 3.99 -28.27
C GLN A 251 -3.13 4.68 -26.90
N PHE A 252 -3.21 3.91 -25.82
CA PHE A 252 -3.20 4.42 -24.45
C PHE A 252 -1.88 5.15 -24.14
N ASP A 253 -0.74 4.55 -24.51
CA ASP A 253 0.58 5.15 -24.33
C ASP A 253 0.80 6.40 -25.16
N LEU A 254 0.35 6.42 -26.42
CA LEU A 254 0.33 7.61 -27.28
C LEU A 254 -0.56 8.71 -26.67
N GLY A 255 -1.72 8.35 -26.12
CA GLY A 255 -2.59 9.28 -25.40
C GLY A 255 -1.87 9.92 -24.21
N ARG A 256 -1.19 9.13 -23.39
CA ARG A 256 -0.37 9.63 -22.26
C ARG A 256 0.77 10.53 -22.73
N GLN A 257 1.46 10.18 -23.82
CA GLN A 257 2.54 11.01 -24.39
C GLN A 257 2.00 12.35 -24.90
N LYS A 258 0.85 12.34 -25.58
CA LYS A 258 0.18 13.59 -26.04
C LYS A 258 -0.20 14.47 -24.86
N LEU A 259 -0.73 13.89 -23.78
CA LEU A 259 -1.07 14.64 -22.56
C LEU A 259 0.17 15.26 -21.91
N ARG A 260 1.30 14.51 -21.85
CA ARG A 260 2.57 15.07 -21.38
C ARG A 260 3.04 16.26 -22.20
N GLY A 261 2.81 16.26 -23.51
CA GLY A 261 3.12 17.39 -24.40
C GLY A 261 2.21 18.63 -24.19
N LEU A 262 1.13 18.51 -23.40
CA LEU A 262 0.25 19.64 -23.08
C LEU A 262 0.70 20.42 -21.84
N LYS A 263 1.61 19.89 -21.03
CA LYS A 263 2.01 20.51 -19.75
C LYS A 263 2.51 21.94 -19.91
N ASP A 264 3.22 22.24 -21.00
CA ASP A 264 3.79 23.55 -21.28
C ASP A 264 2.85 24.45 -22.06
N ARG A 265 1.64 23.98 -22.41
CA ARG A 265 0.63 24.78 -23.12
C ARG A 265 -0.25 25.51 -22.13
N ARG A 266 -0.40 26.82 -22.34
CA ARG A 266 -1.34 27.63 -21.58
C ARG A 266 -2.77 27.15 -21.84
N ALA A 267 -3.50 26.82 -20.77
CA ALA A 267 -4.91 26.47 -20.88
C ALA A 267 -5.72 27.71 -21.19
N VAL A 268 -6.50 27.65 -22.29
CA VAL A 268 -7.37 28.74 -22.73
C VAL A 268 -8.70 28.17 -23.23
N THR A 269 -9.78 28.87 -22.99
CA THR A 269 -11.09 28.54 -23.56
C THR A 269 -11.14 28.81 -25.08
N LEU A 270 -12.20 28.34 -25.75
CA LEU A 270 -12.35 28.56 -27.20
C LEU A 270 -12.46 30.06 -27.60
N ASP A 271 -12.92 30.89 -26.70
CA ASP A 271 -12.99 32.35 -26.84
C ASP A 271 -11.72 33.08 -26.38
N GLY A 272 -10.66 32.34 -26.06
CA GLY A 272 -9.32 32.86 -25.75
C GLY A 272 -9.09 33.30 -24.31
N VAL A 273 -10.03 33.02 -23.40
CA VAL A 273 -9.87 33.34 -21.97
C VAL A 273 -8.88 32.36 -21.31
N PRO A 274 -7.81 32.85 -20.66
CA PRO A 274 -6.87 31.98 -19.94
C PRO A 274 -7.53 31.37 -18.72
N VAL A 275 -7.23 30.07 -18.50
CA VAL A 275 -7.68 29.29 -17.33
C VAL A 275 -6.45 28.85 -16.55
N GLU A 276 -6.44 29.12 -15.25
CA GLU A 276 -5.40 28.60 -14.34
C GLU A 276 -5.74 27.19 -13.92
N LEU A 277 -4.77 26.26 -14.09
CA LEU A 277 -4.88 24.87 -13.68
C LEU A 277 -4.05 24.66 -12.44
N GLN A 278 -4.70 24.57 -11.30
CA GLN A 278 -4.06 24.38 -10.00
C GLN A 278 -4.24 22.95 -9.50
N ALA A 279 -3.23 22.42 -8.82
CA ALA A 279 -3.25 21.07 -8.30
C ALA A 279 -3.84 21.01 -6.88
N ASN A 280 -4.46 19.86 -6.56
CA ASN A 280 -4.74 19.47 -5.17
C ASN A 280 -3.63 18.56 -4.70
N ILE A 281 -3.07 18.83 -3.52
CA ILE A 281 -2.03 18.01 -2.89
C ILE A 281 -2.42 17.62 -1.46
N GLU A 282 -1.83 16.54 -0.98
CA GLU A 282 -2.02 15.99 0.36
C GLU A 282 -0.73 16.08 1.19
N LEU A 283 0.41 15.96 0.53
CA LEU A 283 1.72 16.00 1.16
C LEU A 283 2.65 17.00 0.42
N PRO A 284 3.66 17.57 1.10
CA PRO A 284 4.65 18.41 0.44
C PRO A 284 5.39 17.72 -0.72
N ALA A 285 5.55 16.40 -0.66
CA ALA A 285 6.16 15.60 -1.72
C ALA A 285 5.38 15.61 -3.05
N ASP A 286 4.08 15.93 -3.03
CA ASP A 286 3.24 15.97 -4.23
C ASP A 286 3.53 17.17 -5.13
N VAL A 287 4.21 18.20 -4.60
CA VAL A 287 4.56 19.41 -5.34
C VAL A 287 5.36 19.11 -6.61
N ALA A 288 6.35 18.22 -6.51
CA ALA A 288 7.16 17.83 -7.67
C ALA A 288 6.30 17.25 -8.79
N LYS A 289 5.33 16.39 -8.45
CA LYS A 289 4.39 15.77 -9.39
C LYS A 289 3.41 16.80 -9.97
N ALA A 290 2.96 17.76 -9.15
CA ALA A 290 2.09 18.86 -9.61
C ALA A 290 2.81 19.72 -10.64
N LYS A 291 4.05 20.14 -10.39
CA LYS A 291 4.90 20.89 -11.34
C LYS A 291 5.17 20.08 -12.62
N ASP A 292 5.48 18.80 -12.50
CA ASP A 292 5.70 17.90 -13.64
C ASP A 292 4.46 17.73 -14.53
N ASN A 293 3.27 17.92 -13.99
CA ASN A 293 2.02 17.88 -14.74
C ASN A 293 1.58 19.27 -15.26
N GLY A 294 2.38 20.32 -15.05
CA GLY A 294 2.12 21.66 -15.56
C GLY A 294 1.11 22.46 -14.72
N ALA A 295 0.97 22.16 -13.43
CA ALA A 295 0.15 22.98 -12.53
C ALA A 295 0.73 24.40 -12.41
N THR A 296 -0.13 25.40 -12.45
CA THR A 296 0.23 26.82 -12.30
C THR A 296 0.14 27.30 -10.85
N GLY A 297 -0.14 26.41 -9.92
CA GLY A 297 -0.26 26.67 -8.51
C GLY A 297 -0.81 25.48 -7.75
N ILE A 298 -0.85 25.59 -6.42
CA ILE A 298 -1.58 24.66 -5.56
C ILE A 298 -2.91 25.31 -5.17
N GLY A 299 -3.99 24.76 -5.72
CA GLY A 299 -5.36 25.22 -5.43
C GLY A 299 -5.89 24.73 -4.10
N LEU A 300 -5.37 23.60 -3.63
CA LEU A 300 -5.71 23.06 -2.33
C LEU A 300 -4.59 22.17 -1.78
N PHE A 301 -3.92 22.62 -0.73
CA PHE A 301 -3.13 21.73 0.11
C PHE A 301 -4.01 21.27 1.29
N ARG A 302 -4.30 19.97 1.34
CA ARG A 302 -5.10 19.33 2.37
C ARG A 302 -4.26 19.12 3.64
N SER A 303 -4.10 20.17 4.42
CA SER A 303 -3.22 20.17 5.61
C SER A 303 -3.59 19.13 6.65
N GLU A 304 -4.83 18.62 6.65
CA GLU A 304 -5.30 17.59 7.57
C GLU A 304 -4.56 16.26 7.43
N PHE A 305 -3.91 15.98 6.31
CA PHE A 305 -3.08 14.80 6.15
C PHE A 305 -1.86 14.78 7.08
N LEU A 306 -1.42 15.96 7.57
CA LEU A 306 -0.39 16.06 8.61
C LEU A 306 -0.85 15.53 9.97
N PHE A 307 -2.16 15.44 10.19
CA PHE A 307 -2.80 15.04 11.44
C PHE A 307 -3.32 13.59 11.42
N LEU A 308 -3.29 12.92 10.25
CA LEU A 308 -3.80 11.57 10.10
C LEU A 308 -2.74 10.51 10.48
N ASN A 309 -3.21 9.34 10.91
CA ASN A 309 -2.40 8.15 11.17
C ASN A 309 -1.27 8.35 12.21
N ARG A 310 -1.54 9.19 13.22
CA ARG A 310 -0.60 9.46 14.32
C ARG A 310 -1.34 9.54 15.66
N THR A 311 -0.61 9.29 16.73
CA THR A 311 -1.14 9.32 18.11
C THR A 311 -1.04 10.68 18.77
N ASP A 312 -0.16 11.55 18.27
CA ASP A 312 0.09 12.91 18.74
C ASP A 312 -0.35 13.92 17.67
N LEU A 313 -0.58 15.15 18.08
CA LEU A 313 -0.85 16.24 17.13
C LEU A 313 0.47 16.86 16.65
N PRO A 314 0.59 17.23 15.33
CA PRO A 314 1.76 17.94 14.85
C PRO A 314 1.89 19.29 15.60
N ASP A 315 3.06 19.57 16.11
CA ASP A 315 3.35 20.85 16.76
C ASP A 315 3.45 22.02 15.74
N GLU A 316 3.69 23.23 16.23
CA GLU A 316 3.78 24.42 15.39
C GLU A 316 4.96 24.35 14.41
N ASP A 317 6.09 23.80 14.84
CA ASP A 317 7.30 23.76 14.04
C ASP A 317 7.19 22.70 12.92
N GLU A 318 6.60 21.55 13.21
CA GLU A 318 6.34 20.49 12.22
C GLU A 318 5.37 20.98 11.14
N GLN A 319 4.30 21.66 11.53
CA GLN A 319 3.36 22.25 10.59
C GLN A 319 4.02 23.36 9.75
N PHE A 320 4.79 24.25 10.40
CA PHE A 320 5.53 25.30 9.74
C PHE A 320 6.47 24.75 8.67
N GLU A 321 7.28 23.74 8.98
CA GLU A 321 8.20 23.13 8.03
C GLU A 321 7.48 22.54 6.82
N ALA A 322 6.33 21.89 7.03
CA ALA A 322 5.52 21.34 5.95
C ALA A 322 4.96 22.45 5.03
N TYR A 323 4.43 23.52 5.60
CA TYR A 323 3.86 24.64 4.84
C TYR A 323 4.95 25.44 4.12
N ARG A 324 6.03 25.75 4.81
CA ARG A 324 7.21 26.42 4.25
C ARG A 324 7.75 25.65 3.05
N LYS A 325 7.92 24.32 3.19
CA LYS A 325 8.44 23.49 2.11
C LYS A 325 7.55 23.56 0.86
N VAL A 326 6.23 23.53 1.00
CA VAL A 326 5.31 23.66 -0.14
C VAL A 326 5.43 25.04 -0.77
N ALA A 327 5.49 26.09 0.04
CA ALA A 327 5.62 27.47 -0.47
C ALA A 327 6.96 27.69 -1.21
N GLU A 328 8.07 27.22 -0.63
CA GLU A 328 9.40 27.30 -1.25
C GLU A 328 9.49 26.48 -2.54
N ASP A 329 9.00 25.22 -2.52
CA ASP A 329 9.02 24.33 -3.69
C ASP A 329 8.16 24.85 -4.84
N MET A 330 7.10 25.64 -4.55
CA MET A 330 6.25 26.29 -5.57
C MET A 330 6.79 27.64 -6.08
N GLU A 331 7.83 28.18 -5.45
CA GLU A 331 8.47 29.43 -5.86
C GLU A 331 7.46 30.60 -5.95
N ASP A 332 7.33 31.25 -7.12
CA ASP A 332 6.41 32.37 -7.36
C ASP A 332 4.96 31.94 -7.65
N MET A 333 4.65 30.62 -7.64
CA MET A 333 3.32 30.12 -7.93
C MET A 333 2.43 30.13 -6.68
N PRO A 334 1.12 30.45 -6.83
CA PRO A 334 0.22 30.56 -5.69
C PRO A 334 0.00 29.21 -4.99
N VAL A 335 -0.07 29.24 -3.66
CA VAL A 335 -0.39 28.09 -2.80
C VAL A 335 -1.56 28.43 -1.90
N THR A 336 -2.63 27.66 -2.02
CA THR A 336 -3.78 27.72 -1.11
C THR A 336 -3.73 26.56 -0.13
N ILE A 337 -3.57 26.86 1.15
CA ILE A 337 -3.53 25.87 2.22
C ILE A 337 -4.87 25.87 2.96
N ARG A 338 -5.54 24.73 3.02
CA ARG A 338 -6.76 24.55 3.81
C ARG A 338 -6.43 24.51 5.29
N THR A 339 -7.13 25.29 6.09
CA THR A 339 -7.11 25.09 7.53
C THR A 339 -7.77 23.77 7.90
N TYR A 340 -7.48 23.25 9.09
CA TYR A 340 -7.91 21.96 9.60
C TYR A 340 -9.37 21.61 9.28
N ASP A 341 -9.59 20.53 8.53
CA ASP A 341 -10.92 20.03 8.11
C ASP A 341 -11.08 18.54 8.42
N LEU A 342 -10.81 18.16 9.66
CA LEU A 342 -11.20 16.85 10.19
C LEU A 342 -12.46 17.00 11.06
N GLY A 343 -13.23 15.93 11.16
CA GLY A 343 -14.34 15.80 12.07
C GLY A 343 -13.95 14.92 13.24
N ALA A 344 -14.74 15.01 14.31
CA ALA A 344 -14.56 14.17 15.51
C ALA A 344 -14.70 12.66 15.22
N GLU A 345 -15.26 12.28 14.07
CA GLU A 345 -15.37 10.89 13.64
C GLU A 345 -14.02 10.21 13.33
N LYS A 346 -12.96 10.99 13.12
CA LYS A 346 -11.60 10.48 12.86
C LYS A 346 -10.67 10.55 14.08
N GLU A 347 -11.15 11.13 15.17
CA GLU A 347 -10.50 11.04 16.46
C GLU A 347 -11.04 9.78 17.15
N ASN A 348 -10.18 8.96 17.75
CA ASN A 348 -10.52 7.70 18.45
C ASN A 348 -11.52 7.84 19.61
N ASP A 349 -12.30 8.91 19.64
CA ASP A 349 -13.31 9.16 20.63
C ASP A 349 -14.69 8.68 20.11
N SER A 350 -14.89 7.36 20.23
CA SER A 350 -16.13 6.64 19.90
C SER A 350 -17.40 7.13 20.63
N ALA A 351 -17.28 8.15 21.48
CA ALA A 351 -18.37 8.69 22.28
C ALA A 351 -19.23 9.77 21.58
N ARG A 352 -18.86 10.23 20.37
CA ARG A 352 -19.56 11.33 19.67
C ARG A 352 -20.01 11.00 18.26
N VAL A 353 -20.60 9.82 18.07
CA VAL A 353 -21.23 9.49 16.77
C VAL A 353 -22.43 10.42 16.56
N THR A 354 -22.30 11.36 15.64
CA THR A 354 -23.41 12.21 15.21
C THR A 354 -24.19 11.51 14.09
N THR A 355 -25.51 11.72 14.07
CA THR A 355 -26.41 11.17 13.02
C THR A 355 -26.04 11.60 11.60
N ASN A 356 -25.28 12.69 11.46
CA ASN A 356 -24.75 13.17 10.17
C ASN A 356 -23.35 13.77 10.39
N PRO A 357 -22.26 12.97 10.23
CA PRO A 357 -20.90 13.43 10.45
C PRO A 357 -20.50 14.65 9.58
N ALA A 358 -21.02 14.73 8.36
CA ALA A 358 -20.72 15.85 7.44
C ALA A 358 -21.25 17.20 7.97
N MET A 359 -22.32 17.18 8.77
CA MET A 359 -22.94 18.37 9.39
C MET A 359 -22.54 18.54 10.86
N GLY A 360 -21.76 17.61 11.40
CA GLY A 360 -21.35 17.56 12.80
C GLY A 360 -20.28 18.57 13.20
N LEU A 361 -19.58 18.26 14.30
CA LEU A 361 -18.47 19.05 14.81
C LEU A 361 -17.21 18.76 13.97
N ARG A 362 -16.96 19.61 12.99
CA ARG A 362 -15.81 19.52 12.08
C ARG A 362 -15.32 20.88 11.62
N ALA A 363 -14.16 20.91 10.99
CA ALA A 363 -13.56 22.11 10.38
C ALA A 363 -13.58 23.30 11.36
N ILE A 364 -14.04 24.44 10.91
CA ILE A 364 -14.08 25.67 11.71
C ILE A 364 -14.88 25.50 13.03
N ARG A 365 -15.95 24.68 13.03
CA ARG A 365 -16.72 24.43 14.25
C ARG A 365 -15.88 23.71 15.32
N LEU A 366 -15.10 22.73 14.91
CA LEU A 366 -14.15 22.04 15.80
C LEU A 366 -13.04 23.00 16.24
N CYS A 367 -12.48 23.77 15.32
CA CYS A 367 -11.43 24.75 15.59
C CYS A 367 -11.87 25.82 16.63
N LEU A 368 -13.14 26.21 16.62
CA LEU A 368 -13.66 27.18 17.59
C LEU A 368 -13.93 26.55 18.97
N THR A 369 -14.18 25.26 19.04
CA THR A 369 -14.29 24.53 20.33
C THR A 369 -12.92 24.16 20.91
N GLU A 370 -11.89 24.04 20.05
CA GLU A 370 -10.51 23.74 20.42
C GLU A 370 -9.56 24.82 19.91
N PRO A 371 -9.66 26.06 20.45
CA PRO A 371 -8.96 27.22 19.87
C PRO A 371 -7.44 27.08 19.89
N GLN A 372 -6.88 26.35 20.85
CA GLN A 372 -5.43 26.16 20.92
C GLN A 372 -4.89 25.43 19.70
N ARG A 373 -5.58 24.39 19.21
CA ARG A 373 -5.21 23.63 18.00
C ARG A 373 -5.24 24.54 16.76
N PHE A 374 -6.27 25.38 16.66
CA PHE A 374 -6.42 26.31 15.57
C PHE A 374 -5.36 27.42 15.57
N VAL A 375 -5.08 27.98 16.75
CA VAL A 375 -4.04 29.00 16.93
C VAL A 375 -2.66 28.47 16.53
N THR A 376 -2.33 27.23 16.93
CA THR A 376 -1.08 26.57 16.55
C THR A 376 -0.95 26.49 15.01
N GLN A 377 -2.00 26.06 14.31
CA GLN A 377 -1.99 26.00 12.85
C GLN A 377 -1.86 27.39 12.20
N LEU A 378 -2.65 28.38 12.66
CA LEU A 378 -2.59 29.74 12.12
C LEU A 378 -1.21 30.37 12.30
N ARG A 379 -0.54 30.14 13.43
CA ARG A 379 0.81 30.61 13.67
C ARG A 379 1.81 29.95 12.74
N ALA A 380 1.72 28.64 12.53
CA ALA A 380 2.55 27.91 11.58
C ALA A 380 2.36 28.47 10.16
N LEU A 381 1.10 28.70 9.73
CA LEU A 381 0.81 29.28 8.42
C LEU A 381 1.33 30.70 8.24
N LEU A 382 1.30 31.54 9.27
CA LEU A 382 1.80 32.92 9.22
C LEU A 382 3.31 33.01 9.25
N ARG A 383 3.98 31.97 9.74
CA ARG A 383 5.44 31.85 9.72
C ARG A 383 5.98 31.36 8.39
N ALA A 384 5.21 30.51 7.70
CA ALA A 384 5.60 29.92 6.42
C ALA A 384 5.48 30.92 5.27
#